data_c545c04f02b552ca33e64ce2b73f148e
#
_entry.id   c545c04f02b552ca33e64ce2b73f148e
#
_cell.length_a   1.000
_cell.length_b   1.000
_cell.length_c   1.000
_cell.angle_alpha   90.00
_cell.angle_beta   90.00
_cell.angle_gamma   90.00
#
_symmetry.space_group_name_H-M   'P 1'
#
loop_
_entity.id
_entity.type
_entity.pdbx_description
1 polymer ?
#
loop_
_entity_poly.entity_id
_entity_poly.type
_entity_poly.pdbx_seq_one_letter_code
_entity_poly.pdbx_strand_id
1 'polypeptide(L)'
;LITGEYWTAVLGVSEEDCSENGIEYNPIVNREWEFKDYIFNKDSTSIINNWVKFGKNASNQDLYWRIIRTNSDGGVRLLYHGTSTTTTDAYIGTSSFNKTYNDSMYVGYMYGTSGSQASNRANTNNSTIKTAIDNWYASNMISYTKYLSTTAVYCNDREVGSGTYSAKGSKFYYAAYTRLDTNKAPSYDCTNNNDKFTVDASVGNGKLTYPIALMTADEIAYAGGVAYTNSPMWYYTNSSLESSTGSTNWWLLSPGSWDGSGKANVFYVDGSVNPGYLY
;
A
#
# COMPACT_ATOMS: atom_id res chain seq x y z
N LEU A 1 -17.72 14.27 0.69
CA LEU A 1 -17.54 15.01 1.94
C LEU A 1 -17.39 14.00 3.07
N ILE A 2 -16.20 13.95 3.67
CA ILE A 2 -15.99 13.20 4.90
C ILE A 2 -16.69 14.00 6.00
N THR A 3 -17.57 13.36 6.74
CA THR A 3 -18.37 14.05 7.78
C THR A 3 -17.59 14.27 9.05
N GLY A 4 -18.03 15.15 9.93
CA GLY A 4 -17.36 15.49 11.17
C GLY A 4 -17.07 14.29 12.06
N GLU A 5 -17.99 13.35 12.22
CA GLU A 5 -17.77 12.11 12.98
C GLU A 5 -16.63 11.28 12.40
N TYR A 6 -16.53 11.26 11.09
CA TYR A 6 -15.47 10.55 10.38
C TYR A 6 -14.10 11.22 10.60
N TRP A 7 -14.05 12.54 10.55
CA TRP A 7 -12.86 13.32 10.90
C TRP A 7 -12.42 13.07 12.33
N THR A 8 -13.33 13.07 13.24
CA THR A 8 -13.08 12.80 14.67
C THR A 8 -12.50 11.39 14.86
N ALA A 9 -13.09 10.38 14.23
CA ALA A 9 -12.59 8.99 14.32
C ALA A 9 -11.21 8.80 13.70
N VAL A 10 -10.94 9.47 12.57
CA VAL A 10 -9.72 9.27 11.77
C VAL A 10 -8.52 10.03 12.30
N LEU A 11 -8.73 11.25 12.79
CA LEU A 11 -7.68 12.15 13.25
C LEU A 11 -7.58 12.26 14.77
N GLY A 12 -8.53 11.66 15.52
CA GLY A 12 -8.62 11.85 16.95
C GLY A 12 -8.97 13.30 17.34
N VAL A 13 -9.61 14.05 16.44
CA VAL A 13 -10.02 15.44 16.62
C VAL A 13 -11.44 15.48 17.12
N SER A 14 -11.72 16.24 18.15
CA SER A 14 -13.05 16.46 18.68
C SER A 14 -13.82 17.51 17.87
N GLU A 15 -15.15 17.59 18.10
CA GLU A 15 -15.99 18.66 17.55
C GLU A 15 -15.46 20.04 17.93
N GLU A 16 -14.98 20.17 19.14
CA GLU A 16 -14.40 21.40 19.70
C GLU A 16 -13.14 21.81 18.96
N ASP A 17 -12.22 20.86 18.71
CA ASP A 17 -11.01 21.09 17.93
C ASP A 17 -11.32 21.48 16.48
N CYS A 18 -12.36 20.88 15.87
CA CYS A 18 -12.80 21.24 14.53
C CYS A 18 -13.29 22.69 14.46
N SER A 19 -14.08 23.11 15.43
CA SER A 19 -14.66 24.46 15.52
C SER A 19 -13.58 25.53 15.71
N GLU A 20 -12.61 25.30 16.59
CA GLU A 20 -11.50 26.21 16.84
C GLU A 20 -10.60 26.44 15.62
N ASN A 21 -10.51 25.45 14.73
CA ASN A 21 -9.70 25.52 13.50
C ASN A 21 -10.52 25.92 12.26
N GLY A 22 -11.77 26.37 12.42
CA GLY A 22 -12.62 26.81 11.32
C GLY A 22 -13.09 25.67 10.40
N ILE A 23 -13.08 24.43 10.88
CA ILE A 23 -13.57 23.26 10.17
C ILE A 23 -15.05 23.08 10.50
N GLU A 24 -15.92 23.10 9.50
CA GLU A 24 -17.33 22.86 9.70
C GLU A 24 -17.57 21.39 10.08
N TYR A 25 -18.05 21.17 11.32
CA TYR A 25 -18.45 19.87 11.82
C TYR A 25 -19.89 19.59 11.40
N ASN A 26 -20.11 18.61 10.57
CA ASN A 26 -21.43 18.20 10.11
C ASN A 26 -21.67 16.71 10.39
N PRO A 27 -22.26 16.37 11.54
CA PRO A 27 -22.53 14.98 11.90
C PRO A 27 -23.62 14.40 10.97
N ILE A 28 -23.30 13.33 10.27
CA ILE A 28 -24.32 12.51 9.61
C ILE A 28 -24.92 11.56 10.64
N VAL A 29 -26.13 11.85 11.05
CA VAL A 29 -26.91 10.97 11.91
C VAL A 29 -27.49 9.84 11.07
N ASN A 30 -27.17 8.58 11.42
CA ASN A 30 -27.79 7.36 10.91
C ASN A 30 -27.54 6.96 9.45
N ARG A 31 -26.29 6.83 9.02
CA ARG A 31 -25.97 6.01 7.84
C ARG A 31 -24.84 5.02 8.17
N GLU A 32 -25.14 3.73 8.03
CA GLU A 32 -24.10 2.72 7.89
C GLU A 32 -23.39 2.97 6.57
N TRP A 33 -22.13 3.34 6.65
CA TRP A 33 -21.30 3.55 5.48
C TRP A 33 -20.54 2.27 5.19
N GLU A 34 -20.83 1.61 4.10
CA GLU A 34 -19.98 0.56 3.62
C GLU A 34 -18.76 1.18 2.94
N PHE A 35 -17.62 1.02 3.55
CA PHE A 35 -16.32 1.61 3.13
C PHE A 35 -15.88 1.23 1.73
N LYS A 36 -16.34 0.09 1.22
CA LYS A 36 -16.08 -0.40 -0.14
C LYS A 36 -16.51 0.59 -1.24
N ASP A 37 -17.51 1.43 -0.95
CA ASP A 37 -18.05 2.38 -1.92
C ASP A 37 -17.20 3.64 -2.08
N TYR A 38 -16.22 3.86 -1.20
CA TYR A 38 -15.40 5.06 -1.20
C TYR A 38 -14.05 4.88 -1.85
N ILE A 39 -13.55 3.67 -1.96
CA ILE A 39 -12.16 3.46 -2.33
C ILE A 39 -12.00 3.44 -3.85
N PHE A 40 -12.84 2.71 -4.56
CA PHE A 40 -12.80 2.60 -6.03
C PHE A 40 -14.12 2.01 -6.52
N ASN A 41 -15.19 2.80 -6.60
CA ASN A 41 -16.43 2.27 -7.13
C ASN A 41 -16.29 1.96 -8.62
N LYS A 42 -16.31 0.69 -8.96
CA LYS A 42 -16.19 0.17 -10.32
C LYS A 42 -17.29 0.69 -11.25
N ASP A 43 -18.46 1.01 -10.71
CA ASP A 43 -19.66 1.34 -11.48
C ASP A 43 -20.11 2.81 -11.34
N SER A 44 -19.33 3.63 -10.61
CA SER A 44 -19.68 5.02 -10.36
C SER A 44 -19.24 5.91 -11.52
N THR A 45 -20.17 6.60 -12.11
CA THR A 45 -19.92 7.70 -13.05
C THR A 45 -19.58 9.01 -12.35
N SER A 46 -19.60 9.02 -11.00
CA SER A 46 -19.30 10.17 -10.18
C SER A 46 -17.92 10.05 -9.53
N ILE A 47 -17.16 11.12 -9.58
CA ILE A 47 -15.87 11.23 -8.88
C ILE A 47 -16.15 11.36 -7.40
N ILE A 48 -15.70 10.39 -6.60
CA ILE A 48 -15.74 10.49 -5.15
C ILE A 48 -14.52 11.30 -4.70
N ASN A 49 -14.76 12.43 -4.07
CA ASN A 49 -13.73 13.28 -3.50
C ASN A 49 -13.30 12.71 -2.14
N ASN A 50 -12.41 11.71 -2.15
CA ASN A 50 -11.77 11.15 -0.96
C ASN A 50 -10.36 11.73 -0.72
N TRP A 51 -10.18 13.00 -1.07
CA TRP A 51 -8.91 13.70 -0.96
C TRP A 51 -8.61 14.12 0.45
N VAL A 52 -7.35 13.95 0.84
CA VAL A 52 -6.77 14.54 2.06
C VAL A 52 -5.58 15.39 1.64
N LYS A 53 -5.57 16.66 2.05
CA LYS A 53 -4.39 17.51 1.97
C LYS A 53 -3.65 17.38 3.29
N PHE A 54 -2.48 16.75 3.27
CA PHE A 54 -1.69 16.50 4.47
C PHE A 54 -0.20 16.55 4.18
N GLY A 55 0.48 17.42 4.88
CA GLY A 55 1.92 17.62 4.77
C GLY A 55 2.35 18.49 3.60
N LYS A 56 3.63 18.79 3.57
CA LYS A 56 4.30 19.53 2.49
C LYS A 56 5.60 18.82 2.14
N ASN A 57 5.96 18.87 0.86
CA ASN A 57 7.26 18.36 0.42
C ASN A 57 8.41 19.32 0.75
N ALA A 58 9.64 18.91 0.44
CA ALA A 58 10.84 19.72 0.66
C ALA A 58 10.83 21.07 -0.08
N SER A 59 10.02 21.21 -1.11
CA SER A 59 9.81 22.45 -1.87
C SER A 59 8.64 23.30 -1.32
N ASN A 60 8.11 22.96 -0.14
CA ASN A 60 6.98 23.64 0.51
C ASN A 60 5.65 23.56 -0.27
N GLN A 61 5.50 22.59 -1.18
CA GLN A 61 4.25 22.33 -1.90
C GLN A 61 3.37 21.41 -1.05
N ASP A 62 2.05 21.67 -1.05
CA ASP A 62 1.07 20.81 -0.39
C ASP A 62 1.09 19.40 -0.98
N LEU A 63 0.95 18.40 -0.11
CA LEU A 63 0.83 16.99 -0.52
C LEU A 63 -0.62 16.55 -0.45
N TYR A 64 -1.05 15.86 -1.50
CA TYR A 64 -2.39 15.30 -1.64
C TYR A 64 -2.35 13.79 -1.57
N TRP A 65 -3.36 13.22 -0.93
CA TRP A 65 -3.49 11.79 -0.65
C TRP A 65 -4.92 11.37 -0.95
N ARG A 66 -5.10 10.06 -1.19
CA ARG A 66 -6.42 9.43 -1.23
C ARG A 66 -6.59 8.51 -0.04
N ILE A 67 -7.76 8.52 0.56
CA ILE A 67 -8.15 7.52 1.55
C ILE A 67 -8.40 6.22 0.79
N ILE A 68 -7.72 5.14 1.18
CA ILE A 68 -7.89 3.82 0.56
C ILE A 68 -8.59 2.81 1.49
N ARG A 69 -8.47 2.95 2.80
CA ARG A 69 -9.20 2.14 3.78
C ARG A 69 -8.99 2.63 5.20
N THR A 70 -9.77 2.07 6.14
CA THR A 70 -9.46 2.13 7.57
C THR A 70 -8.55 0.98 7.99
N ASN A 71 -7.86 1.14 9.11
CA ASN A 71 -7.10 0.10 9.79
C ASN A 71 -7.88 -0.38 11.03
N SER A 72 -7.49 -1.53 11.58
CA SER A 72 -8.08 -2.09 12.80
C SER A 72 -7.84 -1.24 14.06
N ASP A 73 -6.86 -0.34 14.03
CA ASP A 73 -6.56 0.62 15.11
C ASP A 73 -7.40 1.91 15.03
N GLY A 74 -8.36 1.97 14.09
CA GLY A 74 -9.17 3.17 13.82
C GLY A 74 -8.49 4.20 12.94
N GLY A 75 -7.24 4.00 12.57
CA GLY A 75 -6.52 4.86 11.65
C GLY A 75 -7.00 4.74 10.21
N VAL A 76 -6.62 5.70 9.38
CA VAL A 76 -6.91 5.73 7.94
C VAL A 76 -5.63 5.54 7.15
N ARG A 77 -5.71 4.66 6.15
CA ARG A 77 -4.60 4.47 5.21
C ARG A 77 -4.74 5.43 4.03
N LEU A 78 -3.67 6.17 3.79
CA LEU A 78 -3.59 7.17 2.74
C LEU A 78 -2.65 6.70 1.62
N LEU A 79 -3.09 6.87 0.37
CA LEU A 79 -2.27 6.66 -0.82
C LEU A 79 -1.78 8.02 -1.33
N TYR A 80 -0.47 8.16 -1.52
CA TYR A 80 0.13 9.36 -2.10
C TYR A 80 -0.42 9.64 -3.50
N HIS A 81 -0.74 10.89 -3.78
CA HIS A 81 -1.27 11.31 -5.08
C HIS A 81 -0.51 12.49 -5.71
N GLY A 82 0.52 13.01 -5.09
CA GLY A 82 1.27 14.15 -5.65
C GLY A 82 0.98 15.48 -4.98
N THR A 83 1.17 16.57 -5.71
CA THR A 83 1.11 17.94 -5.19
C THR A 83 -0.18 18.68 -5.57
N SER A 84 -1.09 18.03 -6.25
CA SER A 84 -2.44 18.55 -6.55
C SER A 84 -3.42 17.41 -6.79
N THR A 85 -4.72 17.70 -6.81
CA THR A 85 -5.76 16.70 -7.12
C THR A 85 -5.83 16.36 -8.61
N THR A 86 -5.16 17.12 -9.44
CA THR A 86 -5.11 16.96 -10.91
C THR A 86 -3.71 16.65 -11.43
N THR A 87 -2.81 16.27 -10.54
CA THR A 87 -1.43 15.92 -10.93
C THR A 87 -1.39 14.71 -11.84
N THR A 88 -0.37 14.66 -12.66
CA THR A 88 -0.01 13.49 -13.45
C THR A 88 1.19 12.74 -12.88
N ASP A 89 1.63 13.07 -11.67
CA ASP A 89 2.84 12.55 -10.99
C ASP A 89 2.50 11.92 -9.64
N ALA A 90 1.50 11.05 -9.60
CA ALA A 90 1.07 10.38 -8.36
C ALA A 90 2.06 9.29 -7.88
N TYR A 91 3.35 9.52 -8.00
CA TYR A 91 4.39 8.61 -7.54
C TYR A 91 5.52 9.39 -6.84
N ILE A 92 6.20 8.75 -5.91
CA ILE A 92 7.30 9.35 -5.15
C ILE A 92 8.67 9.24 -5.83
N GLY A 93 8.77 8.45 -6.89
CA GLY A 93 10.00 8.21 -7.65
C GLY A 93 9.99 6.85 -8.32
N THR A 94 11.12 6.51 -8.96
CA THR A 94 11.34 5.23 -9.64
C THR A 94 12.45 4.45 -8.96
N SER A 95 12.26 3.12 -8.81
CA SER A 95 13.24 2.23 -8.21
C SER A 95 13.01 0.80 -8.70
N SER A 96 14.05 -0.03 -8.72
CA SER A 96 13.87 -1.48 -8.71
C SER A 96 13.35 -1.90 -7.34
N PHE A 97 12.56 -2.98 -7.25
CA PHE A 97 12.18 -3.55 -5.97
C PHE A 97 13.41 -4.02 -5.19
N ASN A 98 14.23 -4.87 -5.80
CA ASN A 98 15.60 -5.17 -5.40
C ASN A 98 16.54 -5.13 -6.61
N LYS A 99 17.77 -4.72 -6.41
CA LYS A 99 18.81 -4.75 -7.48
C LYS A 99 19.20 -6.18 -7.84
N THR A 100 19.06 -7.12 -6.91
CA THR A 100 19.30 -8.54 -7.10
C THR A 100 18.00 -9.30 -6.84
N TYR A 101 17.72 -10.34 -7.61
CA TYR A 101 16.46 -11.10 -7.58
C TYR A 101 16.65 -12.62 -7.77
N ASN A 102 17.90 -13.10 -7.73
CA ASN A 102 18.27 -14.50 -7.99
C ASN A 102 18.17 -15.42 -6.75
N ASP A 103 17.36 -15.05 -5.79
CA ASP A 103 17.03 -15.81 -4.59
C ASP A 103 15.63 -15.41 -4.13
N SER A 104 14.85 -16.35 -3.64
CA SER A 104 13.49 -16.09 -3.16
C SER A 104 13.42 -15.11 -1.98
N MET A 105 14.52 -14.87 -1.28
CA MET A 105 14.57 -13.88 -0.19
C MET A 105 14.32 -12.44 -0.67
N TYR A 106 14.56 -12.14 -1.93
CA TYR A 106 14.46 -10.77 -2.47
C TYR A 106 13.03 -10.28 -2.73
N VAL A 107 12.00 -11.08 -2.47
CA VAL A 107 10.59 -10.63 -2.46
C VAL A 107 10.23 -9.81 -1.21
N GLY A 108 11.09 -9.80 -0.20
CA GLY A 108 10.82 -9.08 1.05
C GLY A 108 11.04 -7.58 0.94
N TYR A 109 10.11 -6.80 1.51
CA TYR A 109 10.31 -5.36 1.74
C TYR A 109 11.54 -5.09 2.63
N MET A 110 11.74 -5.94 3.62
CA MET A 110 13.03 -6.24 4.23
C MET A 110 13.28 -7.74 4.12
N TYR A 111 14.53 -8.15 4.13
CA TYR A 111 14.94 -9.54 4.05
C TYR A 111 16.13 -9.83 4.98
N GLY A 112 16.41 -11.08 5.22
CA GLY A 112 17.57 -11.55 6.00
C GLY A 112 18.62 -12.17 5.10
N THR A 113 18.78 -13.51 5.24
CA THR A 113 19.75 -14.30 4.48
C THR A 113 19.07 -15.41 3.69
N SER A 114 19.77 -15.91 2.67
CA SER A 114 19.35 -17.05 1.86
C SER A 114 19.28 -18.35 2.70
N GLY A 115 18.55 -19.33 2.20
CA GLY A 115 18.52 -20.71 2.68
C GLY A 115 17.17 -21.15 3.20
N SER A 116 16.61 -20.52 4.22
CA SER A 116 15.30 -20.86 4.76
C SER A 116 14.36 -19.64 4.80
N GLN A 117 13.07 -19.93 4.86
CA GLN A 117 12.05 -18.88 5.02
C GLN A 117 12.25 -18.11 6.35
N ALA A 118 12.64 -18.81 7.41
CA ALA A 118 12.94 -18.18 8.69
C ALA A 118 14.15 -17.24 8.62
N SER A 119 15.24 -17.67 7.96
CA SER A 119 16.43 -16.84 7.74
C SER A 119 16.10 -15.60 6.90
N ASN A 120 15.27 -15.75 5.88
CA ASN A 120 14.81 -14.65 5.07
C ASN A 120 13.97 -13.65 5.88
N ARG A 121 13.07 -14.13 6.73
CA ARG A 121 12.21 -13.30 7.60
C ARG A 121 12.93 -12.65 8.78
N ALA A 122 14.24 -12.78 8.91
CA ALA A 122 15.01 -12.08 9.95
C ALA A 122 15.00 -10.56 9.77
N ASN A 123 14.68 -10.07 8.57
CA ASN A 123 14.49 -8.64 8.27
C ASN A 123 15.68 -7.76 8.68
N THR A 124 16.89 -8.20 8.35
CA THR A 124 18.14 -7.50 8.69
C THR A 124 18.62 -6.56 7.59
N ASN A 125 18.08 -6.69 6.39
CA ASN A 125 18.46 -5.90 5.21
C ASN A 125 17.23 -5.20 4.61
N ASN A 126 17.39 -3.96 4.19
CA ASN A 126 16.38 -3.24 3.43
C ASN A 126 16.40 -3.67 1.96
N SER A 127 15.23 -3.78 1.34
CA SER A 127 15.13 -3.80 -0.11
C SER A 127 15.54 -2.45 -0.72
N THR A 128 15.84 -2.44 -2.02
CA THR A 128 16.16 -1.19 -2.73
C THR A 128 14.99 -0.21 -2.67
N ILE A 129 13.76 -0.72 -2.89
CA ILE A 129 12.56 0.11 -2.86
C ILE A 129 12.29 0.67 -1.46
N LYS A 130 12.50 -0.12 -0.38
CA LYS A 130 12.36 0.39 0.99
C LYS A 130 13.29 1.55 1.25
N THR A 131 14.56 1.42 0.86
CA THR A 131 15.55 2.50 1.02
C THR A 131 15.13 3.76 0.26
N ALA A 132 14.59 3.62 -0.96
CA ALA A 132 14.10 4.75 -1.73
C ALA A 132 12.92 5.44 -1.06
N ILE A 133 11.95 4.67 -0.54
CA ILE A 133 10.78 5.18 0.17
C ILE A 133 11.18 5.88 1.48
N ASP A 134 12.07 5.28 2.26
CA ASP A 134 12.58 5.86 3.51
C ASP A 134 13.29 7.20 3.26
N ASN A 135 14.10 7.29 2.20
CA ASN A 135 14.78 8.53 1.83
C ASN A 135 13.79 9.63 1.40
N TRP A 136 12.77 9.27 0.63
CA TRP A 136 11.72 10.20 0.26
C TRP A 136 10.98 10.72 1.50
N TYR A 137 10.61 9.82 2.42
CA TYR A 137 9.93 10.19 3.66
C TYR A 137 10.78 11.13 4.52
N ALA A 138 12.04 10.81 4.71
CA ALA A 138 12.96 11.64 5.48
C ALA A 138 13.09 13.06 4.91
N SER A 139 13.03 13.19 3.60
CA SER A 139 13.14 14.49 2.92
C SER A 139 11.86 15.32 2.94
N ASN A 140 10.68 14.67 3.02
CA ASN A 140 9.40 15.34 2.82
C ASN A 140 8.44 15.27 4.01
N MET A 141 8.48 14.19 4.81
CA MET A 141 7.42 13.88 5.76
C MET A 141 7.87 13.84 7.22
N ILE A 142 9.16 14.00 7.50
CA ILE A 142 9.70 13.81 8.86
C ILE A 142 9.02 14.70 9.91
N SER A 143 8.68 15.94 9.57
CA SER A 143 8.00 16.89 10.45
C SER A 143 6.57 16.50 10.81
N TYR A 144 5.97 15.60 10.01
CA TYR A 144 4.58 15.16 10.14
C TYR A 144 4.46 13.79 10.81
N THR A 145 5.58 13.14 11.14
CA THR A 145 5.59 11.77 11.73
C THR A 145 4.73 11.68 13.00
N LYS A 146 4.69 12.73 13.80
CA LYS A 146 3.90 12.78 15.05
C LYS A 146 2.38 12.65 14.85
N TYR A 147 1.87 12.83 13.63
CA TYR A 147 0.45 12.71 13.28
C TYR A 147 0.12 11.36 12.64
N LEU A 148 1.10 10.49 12.46
CA LEU A 148 0.95 9.22 11.75
C LEU A 148 0.98 8.04 12.72
N SER A 149 0.17 7.02 12.42
CA SER A 149 0.09 5.81 13.23
C SER A 149 1.40 5.03 13.19
N THR A 150 1.96 4.73 14.37
CA THR A 150 3.11 3.83 14.53
C THR A 150 2.70 2.36 14.58
N THR A 151 1.40 2.08 14.75
CA THR A 151 0.80 0.75 14.89
C THR A 151 0.22 0.22 13.59
N ALA A 152 0.13 1.04 12.54
CA ALA A 152 -0.37 0.64 11.23
C ALA A 152 0.47 -0.50 10.65
N VAL A 153 -0.18 -1.63 10.34
CA VAL A 153 0.48 -2.83 9.80
C VAL A 153 0.55 -2.76 8.28
N TYR A 154 1.75 -2.96 7.75
CA TYR A 154 2.01 -3.20 6.33
C TYR A 154 2.43 -4.65 6.16
N CYS A 155 1.56 -5.47 5.55
CA CYS A 155 1.77 -6.91 5.48
C CYS A 155 2.59 -7.33 4.25
N ASN A 156 3.76 -7.90 4.48
CA ASN A 156 4.61 -8.45 3.41
C ASN A 156 4.37 -9.96 3.17
N ASP A 157 3.38 -10.54 3.73
CA ASP A 157 2.85 -11.91 3.58
C ASP A 157 3.73 -12.90 2.76
N ARG A 158 4.85 -13.33 3.34
CA ARG A 158 5.77 -14.30 2.73
C ARG A 158 5.42 -15.76 3.05
N GLU A 159 4.16 -16.05 3.40
CA GLU A 159 3.71 -17.43 3.53
C GLU A 159 3.69 -18.11 2.15
N VAL A 160 4.00 -19.41 2.13
CA VAL A 160 3.92 -20.23 0.92
C VAL A 160 2.48 -20.69 0.73
N GLY A 161 1.88 -20.34 -0.37
CA GLY A 161 0.51 -20.72 -0.73
C GLY A 161 0.45 -22.01 -1.54
N SER A 162 1.49 -22.30 -2.36
CA SER A 162 1.55 -23.50 -3.19
C SER A 162 3.00 -23.87 -3.50
N GLY A 163 3.30 -25.14 -3.47
CA GLY A 163 4.66 -25.67 -3.60
C GLY A 163 5.41 -25.71 -2.26
N THR A 164 6.72 -25.79 -2.31
CA THR A 164 7.59 -25.81 -1.12
C THR A 164 8.64 -24.72 -1.23
N TYR A 165 8.85 -23.98 -0.15
CA TYR A 165 9.86 -22.93 -0.10
C TYR A 165 11.22 -23.44 -0.55
N SER A 166 11.86 -22.71 -1.43
CA SER A 166 13.21 -22.98 -1.91
C SER A 166 13.93 -21.66 -2.18
N ALA A 167 15.14 -21.50 -1.67
CA ALA A 167 15.95 -20.32 -1.91
C ALA A 167 16.38 -20.19 -3.37
N LYS A 168 16.82 -21.31 -3.97
CA LYS A 168 17.41 -21.36 -5.32
C LYS A 168 17.02 -22.64 -6.08
N GLY A 169 15.91 -23.23 -5.78
CA GLY A 169 15.52 -24.51 -6.37
C GLY A 169 14.18 -24.46 -7.04
N SER A 170 13.27 -25.32 -6.61
CA SER A 170 11.97 -25.52 -7.24
C SER A 170 11.10 -24.27 -7.20
N LYS A 171 10.29 -24.09 -8.21
CA LYS A 171 9.25 -23.05 -8.30
C LYS A 171 8.22 -23.22 -7.19
N PHE A 172 7.81 -22.11 -6.59
CA PHE A 172 6.68 -22.05 -5.67
C PHE A 172 5.98 -20.70 -5.74
N TYR A 173 4.78 -20.63 -5.15
CA TYR A 173 3.98 -19.42 -5.09
C TYR A 173 3.75 -19.00 -3.64
N TYR A 174 3.77 -17.68 -3.40
CA TYR A 174 3.41 -17.13 -2.10
C TYR A 174 1.89 -17.08 -1.90
N ALA A 175 1.45 -16.92 -0.67
CA ALA A 175 0.04 -16.97 -0.31
C ALA A 175 -0.81 -15.93 -1.05
N ALA A 176 -0.28 -14.73 -1.26
CA ALA A 176 -0.96 -13.69 -2.03
C ALA A 176 -1.31 -14.16 -3.45
N TYR A 177 -0.40 -14.87 -4.13
CA TYR A 177 -0.70 -15.45 -5.45
C TYR A 177 -1.88 -16.41 -5.40
N THR A 178 -1.82 -17.42 -4.51
CA THR A 178 -2.90 -18.40 -4.38
C THR A 178 -4.23 -17.74 -4.01
N ARG A 179 -4.20 -16.79 -3.10
CA ARG A 179 -5.38 -16.05 -2.64
C ARG A 179 -6.02 -15.22 -3.75
N LEU A 180 -5.22 -14.50 -4.51
CA LEU A 180 -5.72 -13.52 -5.49
C LEU A 180 -5.93 -14.12 -6.88
N ASP A 181 -5.03 -15.00 -7.35
CA ASP A 181 -5.17 -15.60 -8.67
C ASP A 181 -6.06 -16.84 -8.65
N THR A 182 -5.83 -17.77 -7.73
CA THR A 182 -6.56 -19.05 -7.70
C THR A 182 -7.92 -18.91 -7.03
N ASN A 183 -7.95 -18.33 -5.82
CA ASN A 183 -9.15 -18.32 -4.98
C ASN A 183 -10.04 -17.09 -5.20
N LYS A 184 -9.51 -16.00 -5.79
CA LYS A 184 -10.18 -14.70 -5.95
C LYS A 184 -10.75 -14.16 -4.62
N ALA A 185 -10.05 -14.39 -3.52
CA ALA A 185 -10.47 -14.09 -2.16
C ALA A 185 -9.41 -13.23 -1.43
N PRO A 186 -9.35 -11.92 -1.70
CA PRO A 186 -8.42 -11.01 -1.02
C PRO A 186 -8.66 -10.96 0.48
N SER A 187 -7.61 -10.72 1.26
CA SER A 187 -7.67 -10.59 2.72
C SER A 187 -6.68 -9.53 3.22
N TYR A 188 -7.07 -8.84 4.28
CA TYR A 188 -6.17 -7.95 5.04
C TYR A 188 -5.45 -8.67 6.18
N ASP A 189 -5.69 -9.97 6.36
CA ASP A 189 -5.06 -10.76 7.43
C ASP A 189 -3.55 -10.83 7.22
N CYS A 190 -2.83 -10.63 8.29
CA CYS A 190 -1.39 -10.75 8.37
C CYS A 190 -1.03 -11.63 9.56
N THR A 191 -0.80 -12.91 9.34
CA THR A 191 -0.66 -13.89 10.42
C THR A 191 0.73 -13.92 11.02
N ASN A 192 1.78 -13.82 10.17
CA ASN A 192 3.16 -13.93 10.62
C ASN A 192 3.69 -12.59 11.14
N ASN A 193 4.15 -12.58 12.39
CA ASN A 193 4.66 -11.35 13.00
C ASN A 193 5.87 -10.76 12.26
N ASN A 194 6.75 -11.58 11.69
CA ASN A 194 7.90 -11.09 10.92
C ASN A 194 7.51 -10.44 9.59
N ASP A 195 6.27 -10.64 9.14
CA ASP A 195 5.70 -10.00 7.95
C ASP A 195 4.77 -8.81 8.27
N LYS A 196 4.48 -8.58 9.56
CA LYS A 196 3.75 -7.39 10.04
C LYS A 196 4.70 -6.22 10.20
N PHE A 197 4.96 -5.51 9.13
CA PHE A 197 5.82 -4.33 9.20
C PHE A 197 5.11 -3.18 9.88
N THR A 198 5.68 -2.71 10.98
CA THR A 198 5.21 -1.60 11.82
C THR A 198 6.38 -0.78 12.30
N VAL A 199 6.12 0.44 12.77
CA VAL A 199 7.10 1.25 13.52
C VAL A 199 7.13 0.76 14.99
N ASP A 200 5.95 0.54 15.58
CA ASP A 200 5.81 0.06 16.95
C ASP A 200 5.98 -1.47 17.02
N ALA A 201 6.96 -1.93 17.79
CA ALA A 201 7.26 -3.36 17.96
C ALA A 201 6.22 -4.11 18.81
N SER A 202 5.31 -3.43 19.50
CA SER A 202 4.28 -4.07 20.33
C SER A 202 3.14 -4.69 19.52
N VAL A 203 2.94 -4.23 18.27
CA VAL A 203 1.84 -4.68 17.40
C VAL A 203 2.31 -5.43 16.15
N GLY A 204 3.60 -5.39 15.85
CA GLY A 204 4.20 -6.06 14.71
C GLY A 204 5.69 -6.24 14.89
N ASN A 205 6.46 -6.24 13.80
CA ASN A 205 7.89 -6.52 13.85
C ASN A 205 8.77 -5.31 14.23
N GLY A 206 8.22 -4.11 14.30
CA GLY A 206 8.96 -2.89 14.66
C GLY A 206 10.15 -2.57 13.73
N LYS A 207 10.11 -3.01 12.47
CA LYS A 207 11.24 -2.86 11.53
C LYS A 207 11.12 -1.65 10.61
N LEU A 208 9.98 -0.95 10.63
CA LEU A 208 9.86 0.29 9.88
C LEU A 208 10.55 1.44 10.62
N THR A 209 11.35 2.19 9.89
CA THR A 209 11.90 3.47 10.37
C THR A 209 10.82 4.54 10.38
N TYR A 210 9.95 4.50 9.38
CA TYR A 210 8.87 5.47 9.16
C TYR A 210 7.56 4.74 8.87
N PRO A 211 6.39 5.36 9.21
CA PRO A 211 5.07 4.77 9.00
C PRO A 211 4.62 4.85 7.54
N ILE A 212 5.41 4.29 6.64
CA ILE A 212 5.19 4.28 5.20
C ILE A 212 5.65 2.97 4.58
N ALA A 213 4.92 2.47 3.60
CA ALA A 213 5.32 1.35 2.75
C ALA A 213 4.52 1.36 1.44
N LEU A 214 4.64 0.30 0.64
CA LEU A 214 3.85 0.09 -0.56
C LEU A 214 2.44 -0.42 -0.22
N MET A 215 1.50 -0.29 -1.17
CA MET A 215 0.22 -1.01 -1.13
C MET A 215 0.44 -2.51 -1.25
N THR A 216 -0.47 -3.30 -0.68
CA THR A 216 -0.51 -4.75 -0.92
C THR A 216 -1.32 -5.07 -2.17
N ALA A 217 -1.10 -6.26 -2.74
CA ALA A 217 -1.92 -6.75 -3.86
C ALA A 217 -3.39 -6.96 -3.45
N ASP A 218 -3.64 -7.30 -2.18
CA ASP A 218 -4.99 -7.41 -1.63
C ASP A 218 -5.71 -6.06 -1.58
N GLU A 219 -5.02 -4.97 -1.22
CA GLU A 219 -5.57 -3.61 -1.27
C GLU A 219 -5.97 -3.23 -2.71
N ILE A 220 -5.17 -3.62 -3.69
CA ILE A 220 -5.49 -3.43 -5.12
C ILE A 220 -6.68 -4.31 -5.53
N ALA A 221 -6.77 -5.54 -5.05
CA ALA A 221 -7.89 -6.43 -5.37
C ALA A 221 -9.21 -5.91 -4.80
N TYR A 222 -9.22 -5.39 -3.56
CA TYR A 222 -10.39 -4.70 -3.01
C TYR A 222 -10.77 -3.43 -3.77
N ALA A 223 -9.79 -2.79 -4.42
CA ALA A 223 -10.02 -1.65 -5.30
C ALA A 223 -10.56 -2.04 -6.69
N GLY A 224 -10.83 -3.32 -6.94
CA GLY A 224 -11.36 -3.85 -8.19
C GLY A 224 -10.32 -4.45 -9.13
N GLY A 225 -9.04 -4.47 -8.75
CA GLY A 225 -8.00 -5.17 -9.49
C GLY A 225 -8.20 -6.69 -9.45
N VAL A 226 -8.06 -7.37 -10.58
CA VAL A 226 -8.17 -8.83 -10.65
C VAL A 226 -6.84 -9.39 -11.14
N ALA A 227 -6.24 -10.27 -10.34
CA ALA A 227 -4.95 -10.85 -10.66
C ALA A 227 -4.99 -11.60 -11.98
N TYR A 228 -4.01 -11.33 -12.85
CA TYR A 228 -3.82 -11.93 -14.18
C TYR A 228 -5.05 -11.84 -15.10
N THR A 229 -5.90 -10.86 -14.88
CA THR A 229 -7.10 -10.63 -15.69
C THR A 229 -7.16 -9.18 -16.12
N ASN A 230 -7.49 -8.95 -17.38
CA ASN A 230 -7.72 -7.59 -17.88
C ASN A 230 -9.00 -7.02 -17.27
N SER A 231 -8.87 -6.34 -16.15
CA SER A 231 -9.96 -5.65 -15.45
C SER A 231 -9.44 -4.27 -15.03
N PRO A 232 -9.54 -3.27 -15.92
CA PRO A 232 -9.02 -1.94 -15.62
C PRO A 232 -9.73 -1.35 -14.42
N MET A 233 -8.96 -0.92 -13.43
CA MET A 233 -9.48 -0.20 -12.27
C MET A 233 -9.83 1.23 -12.65
N TRP A 234 -10.91 1.74 -12.07
CA TRP A 234 -11.35 3.12 -12.32
C TRP A 234 -10.22 4.14 -12.08
N TYR A 235 -9.40 3.96 -11.07
CA TYR A 235 -8.28 4.83 -10.75
C TYR A 235 -7.29 4.99 -11.93
N TYR A 236 -7.10 3.95 -12.73
CA TYR A 236 -6.23 3.95 -13.91
C TYR A 236 -6.95 4.34 -15.19
N THR A 237 -8.26 4.13 -15.27
CA THR A 237 -9.05 4.48 -16.46
C THR A 237 -9.50 5.95 -16.46
N ASN A 238 -9.38 6.64 -15.33
CA ASN A 238 -9.65 8.07 -15.27
C ASN A 238 -8.48 8.84 -15.90
N SER A 239 -8.74 9.61 -16.95
CA SER A 239 -7.71 10.28 -17.75
C SER A 239 -6.83 11.24 -16.95
N SER A 240 -7.35 11.87 -15.89
CA SER A 240 -6.58 12.74 -15.00
C SER A 240 -5.65 11.98 -14.05
N LEU A 241 -5.82 10.67 -13.93
CA LEU A 241 -5.03 9.79 -13.08
C LEU A 241 -4.19 8.82 -13.91
N GLU A 242 -4.71 8.36 -15.04
CA GLU A 242 -4.03 7.46 -15.98
C GLU A 242 -2.71 8.06 -16.47
N SER A 243 -2.69 9.34 -16.77
CA SER A 243 -1.48 10.04 -17.18
C SER A 243 -0.43 10.15 -16.08
N SER A 244 -0.82 10.06 -14.81
CA SER A 244 0.12 10.09 -13.68
C SER A 244 0.89 8.80 -13.52
N THR A 245 0.34 7.72 -14.01
CA THR A 245 0.97 6.39 -13.98
C THR A 245 1.57 6.05 -15.34
N GLY A 246 1.02 6.62 -16.41
CA GLY A 246 1.42 6.40 -17.79
C GLY A 246 1.54 4.91 -18.10
N SER A 247 2.62 4.54 -18.77
CA SER A 247 3.02 3.15 -18.98
C SER A 247 3.89 2.59 -17.85
N THR A 248 3.89 3.20 -16.68
CA THR A 248 4.78 2.85 -15.57
C THR A 248 4.14 1.83 -14.66
N ASN A 249 4.87 0.79 -14.31
CA ASN A 249 4.44 -0.23 -13.38
C ASN A 249 4.55 0.26 -11.93
N TRP A 250 3.56 -0.07 -11.09
CA TRP A 250 3.58 0.20 -9.67
C TRP A 250 3.95 -1.03 -8.87
N TRP A 251 5.05 -0.98 -8.17
CA TRP A 251 5.43 -2.02 -7.23
C TRP A 251 4.45 -2.12 -6.07
N LEU A 252 4.08 -3.36 -5.73
CA LEU A 252 3.28 -3.70 -4.56
C LEU A 252 4.14 -4.42 -3.52
N LEU A 253 3.65 -4.42 -2.28
CA LEU A 253 4.36 -5.05 -1.16
C LEU A 253 4.34 -6.58 -1.24
N SER A 254 3.29 -7.15 -1.83
CA SER A 254 2.99 -8.57 -1.78
C SER A 254 3.93 -9.41 -2.64
N PRO A 255 4.56 -10.46 -2.08
CA PRO A 255 5.29 -11.46 -2.85
C PRO A 255 4.38 -12.22 -3.82
N GLY A 256 4.87 -12.49 -5.02
CA GLY A 256 4.17 -13.29 -6.03
C GLY A 256 4.65 -14.74 -6.08
N SER A 257 5.87 -14.95 -6.54
CA SER A 257 6.44 -16.30 -6.73
C SER A 257 7.95 -16.31 -6.74
N TRP A 258 8.49 -17.50 -6.56
CA TRP A 258 9.83 -17.87 -7.00
C TRP A 258 9.70 -18.74 -8.26
N ASP A 259 10.39 -18.39 -9.34
CA ASP A 259 10.23 -19.10 -10.61
C ASP A 259 11.04 -20.40 -10.71
N GLY A 260 11.90 -20.68 -9.72
CA GLY A 260 12.77 -21.85 -9.67
C GLY A 260 14.08 -21.72 -10.47
N SER A 261 14.23 -20.64 -11.24
CA SER A 261 15.35 -20.47 -12.18
C SER A 261 16.17 -19.20 -11.96
N GLY A 262 15.77 -18.36 -11.03
CA GLY A 262 16.54 -17.17 -10.66
C GLY A 262 15.77 -15.85 -10.60
N LYS A 263 14.43 -15.91 -10.52
CA LYS A 263 13.61 -14.70 -10.39
C LYS A 263 12.68 -14.78 -9.18
N ALA A 264 12.93 -13.87 -8.25
CA ALA A 264 12.01 -13.54 -7.17
C ALA A 264 11.02 -12.49 -7.68
N ASN A 265 9.73 -12.83 -7.74
CA ASN A 265 8.69 -11.98 -8.28
C ASN A 265 7.83 -11.41 -7.16
N VAL A 266 7.51 -10.12 -7.25
CA VAL A 266 6.54 -9.42 -6.43
C VAL A 266 5.39 -8.95 -7.31
N PHE A 267 4.22 -8.77 -6.74
CA PHE A 267 3.10 -8.18 -7.46
C PHE A 267 3.40 -6.73 -7.85
N TYR A 268 2.86 -6.33 -8.98
CA TYR A 268 2.83 -4.95 -9.42
C TYR A 268 1.55 -4.66 -10.19
N VAL A 269 1.16 -3.40 -10.28
CA VAL A 269 0.11 -2.97 -11.19
C VAL A 269 0.76 -2.63 -12.52
N ASP A 270 0.30 -3.29 -13.59
CA ASP A 270 0.80 -3.06 -14.94
C ASP A 270 0.09 -1.85 -15.56
N GLY A 271 0.86 -0.78 -15.78
CA GLY A 271 0.38 0.41 -16.46
C GLY A 271 0.63 0.40 -17.98
N SER A 272 1.38 -0.57 -18.49
CA SER A 272 1.90 -0.52 -19.88
C SER A 272 0.95 -1.11 -20.92
N VAL A 273 0.14 -2.09 -20.56
CA VAL A 273 -0.69 -2.86 -21.51
C VAL A 273 -2.17 -2.58 -21.29
N ASN A 274 -2.60 -2.62 -20.04
CA ASN A 274 -3.97 -2.35 -19.62
C ASN A 274 -3.90 -1.66 -18.25
N PRO A 275 -4.20 -0.37 -18.17
CA PRO A 275 -4.11 0.38 -16.93
C PRO A 275 -4.89 -0.32 -15.81
N GLY A 276 -4.21 -0.66 -14.72
CA GLY A 276 -4.81 -1.32 -13.58
C GLY A 276 -4.77 -2.85 -13.58
N TYR A 277 -4.00 -3.46 -14.45
CA TYR A 277 -3.80 -4.91 -14.43
C TYR A 277 -2.93 -5.32 -13.23
N LEU A 278 -3.45 -6.17 -12.37
CA LEU A 278 -2.70 -6.72 -11.24
C LEU A 278 -1.88 -7.93 -11.72
N TYR A 279 -0.55 -7.78 -11.76
CA TYR A 279 0.37 -8.77 -12.31
C TYR A 279 1.30 -9.36 -11.25
#